data_14dae55f71d9c20b10b5de5e5625b564
#
_entry.id   14dae55f71d9c20b10b5de5e5625b564
#
_cell.length_a   1.000
_cell.length_b   1.000
_cell.length_c   1.000
_cell.angle_alpha   90.00
_cell.angle_beta   90.00
_cell.angle_gamma   90.00
#
_symmetry.space_group_name_H-M   'P 1'
#
loop_
_entity.id
_entity.type
_entity.pdbx_description
1 polymer ?
#
loop_
_entity_poly.entity_id
_entity_poly.type
_entity_poly.pdbx_seq_one_letter_code
_entity_poly.pdbx_strand_id
1 'polypeptide(L)'
;TILAKNCSCTYKGVKINIVDTPGHADFGGEVERVLKMVNGVLLLVDAAEGCMPQTRFVLQKALQQNLSLVVAINKIDRPDARIKEVIDEVLYLLMDLGATDEQLDCPMLFCCGRDGTASLDPDVPGTDLVPLFDTLLSTIKPPEGDPEAPFQMLVSSVDYNDFVGRIGIGRIQNGVAKVGEE
;
A
#
# COMPACT_ATOMS: atom_id res chain seq x y z
N THR A 1 11.48 -3.73 8.18
CA THR A 1 11.15 -2.34 8.55
C THR A 1 10.57 -2.35 9.95
N ILE A 2 11.11 -1.54 10.85
CA ILE A 2 10.63 -1.42 12.24
C ILE A 2 9.69 -0.21 12.34
N LEU A 3 10.05 0.90 11.70
CA LEU A 3 9.24 2.12 11.61
C LEU A 3 8.79 2.33 10.17
N ALA A 4 7.60 2.90 10.00
CA ALA A 4 7.09 3.28 8.68
C ALA A 4 8.04 4.28 8.00
N LYS A 5 8.27 4.08 6.71
CA LYS A 5 9.08 4.97 5.87
C LYS A 5 8.22 5.59 4.79
N ASN A 6 8.39 6.88 4.58
CA ASN A 6 7.66 7.62 3.57
C ASN A 6 8.57 7.91 2.37
N CYS A 7 8.05 7.64 1.18
CA CYS A 7 8.66 8.08 -0.07
C CYS A 7 7.57 8.51 -1.05
N SER A 8 7.96 9.10 -2.17
CA SER A 8 7.01 9.46 -3.22
C SER A 8 7.67 9.36 -4.59
N CYS A 9 6.84 9.07 -5.58
CA CYS A 9 7.22 9.15 -6.99
C CYS A 9 6.12 9.90 -7.77
N THR A 10 6.45 10.29 -9.00
CA THR A 10 5.47 10.92 -9.91
C THR A 10 5.32 10.04 -11.13
N TYR A 11 4.07 9.67 -11.44
CA TYR A 11 3.74 8.89 -12.62
C TYR A 11 2.55 9.52 -13.36
N LYS A 12 2.67 9.73 -14.66
CA LYS A 12 1.65 10.41 -15.51
C LYS A 12 1.13 11.74 -14.90
N GLY A 13 2.02 12.51 -14.26
CA GLY A 13 1.66 13.77 -13.61
C GLY A 13 0.99 13.66 -12.25
N VAL A 14 0.74 12.44 -11.77
CA VAL A 14 0.16 12.18 -10.45
C VAL A 14 1.27 11.88 -9.46
N LYS A 15 1.26 12.56 -8.31
CA LYS A 15 2.17 12.25 -7.20
C LYS A 15 1.61 11.09 -6.39
N ILE A 16 2.35 10.00 -6.34
CA ILE A 16 2.04 8.81 -5.54
C ILE A 16 2.89 8.86 -4.27
N ASN A 17 2.25 9.00 -3.12
CA ASN A 17 2.92 8.90 -1.83
C ASN A 17 2.84 7.46 -1.34
N ILE A 18 3.98 6.91 -0.96
CA ILE A 18 4.13 5.51 -0.54
C ILE A 18 4.58 5.50 0.91
N VAL A 19 3.86 4.77 1.74
CA VAL A 19 4.24 4.51 3.13
C VAL A 19 4.59 3.04 3.27
N ASP A 20 5.89 2.75 3.38
CA ASP A 20 6.37 1.40 3.65
C ASP A 20 6.12 1.06 5.12
N THR A 21 5.27 0.06 5.37
CA THR A 21 4.82 -0.33 6.71
C THR A 21 5.52 -1.59 7.20
N PRO A 22 5.83 -1.68 8.51
CA PRO A 22 6.24 -2.95 9.07
C PRO A 22 5.12 -3.99 8.94
N GLY A 23 5.47 -5.21 8.53
CA GLY A 23 4.51 -6.32 8.42
C GLY A 23 4.29 -7.10 9.71
N HIS A 24 5.06 -6.85 10.77
CA HIS A 24 5.03 -7.66 11.99
C HIS A 24 3.91 -7.23 12.94
N ALA A 25 3.20 -8.21 13.52
CA ALA A 25 2.06 -7.96 14.43
C ALA A 25 2.44 -7.15 15.68
N ASP A 26 3.70 -7.23 16.13
CA ASP A 26 4.21 -6.47 17.29
C ASP A 26 4.15 -4.95 17.06
N PHE A 27 4.08 -4.50 15.80
CA PHE A 27 3.96 -3.09 15.39
C PHE A 27 2.53 -2.70 15.01
N GLY A 28 1.51 -3.39 15.53
CA GLY A 28 0.11 -3.19 15.17
C GLY A 28 -0.37 -1.73 15.30
N GLY A 29 0.08 -1.01 16.31
CA GLY A 29 -0.25 0.40 16.49
C GLY A 29 0.34 1.30 15.41
N GLU A 30 1.52 0.98 14.85
CA GLU A 30 2.11 1.68 13.72
C GLU A 30 1.34 1.41 12.43
N VAL A 31 1.02 0.15 12.17
CA VAL A 31 0.19 -0.25 11.03
C VAL A 31 -1.15 0.46 11.03
N GLU A 32 -1.85 0.50 12.17
CA GLU A 32 -3.14 1.19 12.26
C GLU A 32 -3.04 2.70 12.01
N ARG A 33 -1.98 3.34 12.50
CA ARG A 33 -1.73 4.77 12.23
C ARG A 33 -1.50 5.04 10.75
N VAL A 34 -0.69 4.21 10.11
CA VAL A 34 -0.39 4.34 8.67
C VAL A 34 -1.67 4.12 7.85
N LEU A 35 -2.43 3.09 8.12
CA LEU A 35 -3.65 2.78 7.37
C LEU A 35 -4.70 3.91 7.41
N LYS A 36 -4.71 4.75 8.47
CA LYS A 36 -5.56 5.94 8.55
C LYS A 36 -5.11 7.09 7.64
N MET A 37 -3.88 7.06 7.14
CA MET A 37 -3.34 8.12 6.28
C MET A 37 -3.45 7.81 4.78
N VAL A 38 -3.70 6.56 4.41
CA VAL A 38 -3.63 6.09 3.02
C VAL A 38 -5.02 5.95 2.39
N ASN A 39 -5.06 5.92 1.06
CA ASN A 39 -6.28 5.74 0.27
C ASN A 39 -6.45 4.29 -0.20
N GLY A 40 -5.38 3.52 -0.19
CA GLY A 40 -5.38 2.12 -0.59
C GLY A 40 -4.14 1.40 -0.11
N VAL A 41 -4.11 0.11 -0.32
CA VAL A 41 -3.06 -0.80 0.10
C VAL A 41 -2.54 -1.58 -1.10
N LEU A 42 -1.23 -1.59 -1.27
CA LEU A 42 -0.53 -2.54 -2.13
C LEU A 42 -0.02 -3.68 -1.24
N LEU A 43 -0.70 -4.81 -1.30
CA LEU A 43 -0.32 -6.01 -0.55
C LEU A 43 0.76 -6.77 -1.31
N LEU A 44 1.96 -6.87 -0.72
CA LEU A 44 3.04 -7.68 -1.28
C LEU A 44 3.01 -9.09 -0.71
N VAL A 45 2.95 -10.08 -1.59
CA VAL A 45 2.99 -11.51 -1.24
C VAL A 45 4.17 -12.16 -1.98
N ASP A 46 4.99 -12.92 -1.27
CA ASP A 46 6.11 -13.66 -1.88
C ASP A 46 5.57 -14.88 -2.65
N ALA A 47 5.98 -15.03 -3.92
CA ALA A 47 5.49 -16.11 -4.79
C ALA A 47 5.87 -17.52 -4.32
N ALA A 48 6.87 -17.65 -3.45
CA ALA A 48 7.28 -18.95 -2.90
C ALA A 48 6.74 -19.18 -1.48
N GLU A 49 6.77 -18.15 -0.64
CA GLU A 49 6.33 -18.25 0.77
C GLU A 49 4.81 -18.19 0.92
N GLY A 50 4.12 -17.43 0.06
CA GLY A 50 2.68 -17.22 0.12
C GLY A 50 2.23 -16.29 1.24
N CYS A 51 1.00 -16.50 1.73
CA CYS A 51 0.41 -15.69 2.78
C CYS A 51 0.98 -16.02 4.16
N MET A 52 1.71 -15.07 4.74
CA MET A 52 2.29 -15.17 6.08
C MET A 52 1.31 -14.66 7.17
N PRO A 53 1.50 -15.00 8.45
CA PRO A 53 0.66 -14.48 9.55
C PRO A 53 0.58 -12.95 9.57
N GLN A 54 1.68 -12.26 9.21
CA GLN A 54 1.75 -10.81 9.11
C GLN A 54 0.84 -10.28 7.99
N THR A 55 0.74 -10.98 6.86
CA THR A 55 -0.15 -10.66 5.75
C THR A 55 -1.60 -10.63 6.23
N ARG A 56 -2.02 -11.65 7.01
CA ARG A 56 -3.35 -11.74 7.60
C ARG A 56 -3.69 -10.52 8.45
N PHE A 57 -2.78 -10.13 9.34
CA PHE A 57 -2.99 -9.02 10.25
C PHE A 57 -3.21 -7.69 9.49
N VAL A 58 -2.30 -7.35 8.58
CA VAL A 58 -2.37 -6.10 7.81
C VAL A 58 -3.62 -6.08 6.93
N LEU A 59 -3.92 -7.19 6.25
CA LEU A 59 -5.08 -7.33 5.38
C LEU A 59 -6.39 -7.15 6.15
N GLN A 60 -6.53 -7.78 7.32
CA GLN A 60 -7.70 -7.62 8.18
C GLN A 60 -7.94 -6.15 8.53
N LYS A 61 -6.90 -5.42 8.88
CA LYS A 61 -7.00 -3.98 9.22
C LYS A 61 -7.36 -3.13 8.01
N ALA A 62 -6.83 -3.44 6.82
CA ALA A 62 -7.15 -2.76 5.58
C ALA A 62 -8.61 -2.97 5.18
N LEU A 63 -9.11 -4.20 5.25
CA LEU A 63 -10.50 -4.54 4.95
C LEU A 63 -11.49 -3.85 5.91
N GLN A 64 -11.18 -3.81 7.22
CA GLN A 64 -11.99 -3.13 8.22
C GLN A 64 -12.13 -1.62 7.97
N GLN A 65 -11.14 -1.01 7.32
CA GLN A 65 -11.17 0.41 6.95
C GLN A 65 -11.71 0.64 5.53
N ASN A 66 -12.15 -0.41 4.86
CA ASN A 66 -12.66 -0.36 3.49
C ASN A 66 -11.69 0.30 2.49
N LEU A 67 -10.38 0.06 2.67
CA LEU A 67 -9.36 0.58 1.78
C LEU A 67 -9.36 -0.18 0.45
N SER A 68 -9.10 0.53 -0.65
CA SER A 68 -8.87 -0.09 -1.96
C SER A 68 -7.65 -1.01 -1.88
N LEU A 69 -7.77 -2.23 -2.42
CA LEU A 69 -6.73 -3.24 -2.36
C LEU A 69 -6.19 -3.54 -3.75
N VAL A 70 -4.87 -3.58 -3.86
CA VAL A 70 -4.14 -4.13 -5.01
C VAL A 70 -3.19 -5.18 -4.46
N VAL A 71 -3.14 -6.36 -5.06
CA VAL A 71 -2.24 -7.43 -4.65
C VAL A 71 -1.08 -7.53 -5.65
N ALA A 72 0.15 -7.61 -5.15
CA ALA A 72 1.33 -7.87 -5.96
C ALA A 72 2.03 -9.15 -5.46
N ILE A 73 1.94 -10.20 -6.24
CA ILE A 73 2.68 -11.45 -6.03
C ILE A 73 4.08 -11.21 -6.57
N ASN A 74 5.03 -11.05 -5.66
CA ASN A 74 6.40 -10.64 -5.96
C ASN A 74 7.37 -11.83 -5.92
N LYS A 75 8.54 -11.65 -6.52
CA LYS A 75 9.60 -12.66 -6.64
C LYS A 75 9.18 -13.86 -7.50
N ILE A 76 8.42 -13.62 -8.56
CA ILE A 76 7.99 -14.66 -9.50
C ILE A 76 9.17 -15.29 -10.28
N ASP A 77 10.34 -14.65 -10.23
CA ASP A 77 11.62 -15.13 -10.80
C ASP A 77 12.28 -16.26 -9.99
N ARG A 78 11.77 -16.55 -8.79
CA ARG A 78 12.31 -17.63 -7.95
C ARG A 78 12.01 -19.00 -8.57
N PRO A 79 12.95 -19.95 -8.51
CA PRO A 79 12.75 -21.31 -9.05
C PRO A 79 11.72 -22.12 -8.25
N ASP A 80 11.44 -21.73 -7.00
CA ASP A 80 10.47 -22.34 -6.10
C ASP A 80 9.14 -21.55 -6.03
N ALA A 81 8.92 -20.60 -6.97
CA ALA A 81 7.68 -19.87 -7.07
C ALA A 81 6.51 -20.79 -7.39
N ARG A 82 5.40 -20.63 -6.63
CA ARG A 82 4.16 -21.42 -6.75
C ARG A 82 2.96 -20.47 -6.95
N ILE A 83 3.02 -19.70 -8.03
CA ILE A 83 2.14 -18.54 -8.27
C ILE A 83 0.66 -18.91 -8.17
N LYS A 84 0.24 -20.03 -8.78
CA LYS A 84 -1.19 -20.45 -8.79
C LYS A 84 -1.70 -20.74 -7.37
N GLU A 85 -0.92 -21.48 -6.60
CA GLU A 85 -1.26 -21.79 -5.21
C GLU A 85 -1.30 -20.52 -4.34
N VAL A 86 -0.41 -19.56 -4.59
CA VAL A 86 -0.38 -18.30 -3.86
C VAL A 86 -1.59 -17.42 -4.20
N ILE A 87 -2.06 -17.42 -5.46
CA ILE A 87 -3.32 -16.76 -5.83
C ILE A 87 -4.48 -17.34 -5.00
N ASP A 88 -4.59 -18.66 -4.94
CA ASP A 88 -5.63 -19.35 -4.16
C ASP A 88 -5.51 -19.02 -2.67
N GLU A 89 -4.31 -19.02 -2.11
CA GLU A 89 -4.06 -18.63 -0.71
C GLU A 89 -4.54 -17.21 -0.41
N VAL A 90 -4.28 -16.25 -1.30
CA VAL A 90 -4.72 -14.86 -1.14
C VAL A 90 -6.26 -14.78 -1.18
N LEU A 91 -6.90 -15.44 -2.13
CA LEU A 91 -8.36 -15.47 -2.25
C LEU A 91 -9.01 -16.14 -1.03
N TYR A 92 -8.50 -17.28 -0.56
CA TYR A 92 -8.98 -17.94 0.65
C TYR A 92 -8.81 -17.05 1.88
N LEU A 93 -7.68 -16.34 1.99
CA LEU A 93 -7.44 -15.43 3.10
C LEU A 93 -8.42 -14.25 3.08
N LEU A 94 -8.71 -13.68 1.92
CA LEU A 94 -9.71 -12.61 1.76
C LEU A 94 -11.10 -13.10 2.18
N MET A 95 -11.53 -14.28 1.71
CA MET A 95 -12.81 -14.87 2.08
C MET A 95 -12.91 -15.16 3.58
N ASP A 96 -11.86 -15.71 4.20
CA ASP A 96 -11.80 -16.02 5.62
C ASP A 96 -11.84 -14.76 6.51
N LEU A 97 -11.35 -13.63 5.99
CA LEU A 97 -11.43 -12.33 6.64
C LEU A 97 -12.75 -11.60 6.41
N GLY A 98 -13.68 -12.19 5.65
CA GLY A 98 -14.99 -11.62 5.37
C GLY A 98 -14.96 -10.47 4.36
N ALA A 99 -14.06 -10.51 3.39
CA ALA A 99 -13.99 -9.53 2.30
C ALA A 99 -15.31 -9.48 1.52
N THR A 100 -15.71 -8.28 1.09
CA THR A 100 -16.86 -8.09 0.20
C THR A 100 -16.53 -8.55 -1.22
N ASP A 101 -17.57 -8.74 -2.07
CA ASP A 101 -17.37 -9.13 -3.46
C ASP A 101 -16.46 -8.14 -4.21
N GLU A 102 -16.60 -6.83 -3.94
CA GLU A 102 -15.72 -5.79 -4.50
C GLU A 102 -14.27 -5.92 -4.03
N GLN A 103 -14.06 -6.33 -2.79
CA GLN A 103 -12.71 -6.56 -2.23
C GLN A 103 -12.10 -7.87 -2.73
N LEU A 104 -12.93 -8.88 -3.04
CA LEU A 104 -12.48 -10.13 -3.66
C LEU A 104 -12.06 -9.93 -5.13
N ASP A 105 -12.69 -8.98 -5.83
CA ASP A 105 -12.36 -8.64 -7.23
C ASP A 105 -11.16 -7.66 -7.32
N CYS A 106 -10.30 -7.62 -6.30
CA CYS A 106 -9.12 -6.77 -6.30
C CYS A 106 -8.12 -7.21 -7.37
N PRO A 107 -7.48 -6.26 -8.09
CA PRO A 107 -6.51 -6.60 -9.11
C PRO A 107 -5.27 -7.28 -8.50
N MET A 108 -4.80 -8.31 -9.18
CA MET A 108 -3.56 -9.02 -8.84
C MET A 108 -2.51 -8.79 -9.93
N LEU A 109 -1.29 -8.51 -9.50
CA LEU A 109 -0.12 -8.34 -10.38
C LEU A 109 0.95 -9.35 -10.02
N PHE A 110 1.75 -9.68 -11.01
CA PHE A 110 2.87 -10.61 -10.91
C PHE A 110 4.16 -9.85 -11.14
N CYS A 111 4.99 -9.74 -10.10
CA CYS A 111 6.09 -8.80 -10.07
C CYS A 111 7.44 -9.48 -9.83
N CYS A 112 8.48 -8.91 -10.44
CA CYS A 112 9.85 -9.15 -10.04
C CYS A 112 10.48 -7.82 -9.60
N GLY A 113 10.48 -7.57 -8.28
CA GLY A 113 10.99 -6.32 -7.73
C GLY A 113 12.50 -6.14 -7.94
N ARG A 114 13.26 -7.24 -8.09
CA ARG A 114 14.68 -7.19 -8.41
C ARG A 114 14.94 -6.60 -9.80
N ASP A 115 14.13 -7.01 -10.77
CA ASP A 115 14.30 -6.63 -12.17
C ASP A 115 13.43 -5.41 -12.54
N GLY A 116 12.57 -4.95 -11.62
CA GLY A 116 11.69 -3.80 -11.84
C GLY A 116 10.60 -4.07 -12.87
N THR A 117 10.00 -5.26 -12.84
CA THR A 117 8.97 -5.66 -13.80
C THR A 117 7.67 -6.08 -13.13
N ALA A 118 6.54 -5.88 -13.83
CA ALA A 118 5.21 -6.29 -13.42
C ALA A 118 4.38 -6.73 -14.62
N SER A 119 3.47 -7.68 -14.42
CA SER A 119 2.51 -8.17 -15.40
C SER A 119 1.13 -8.35 -14.75
N LEU A 120 0.08 -8.24 -15.55
CA LEU A 120 -1.29 -8.61 -15.16
C LEU A 120 -1.60 -10.10 -15.41
N ASP A 121 -0.74 -10.78 -16.14
CA ASP A 121 -0.89 -12.20 -16.49
C ASP A 121 0.30 -12.98 -15.90
N PRO A 122 0.07 -14.03 -15.09
CA PRO A 122 1.11 -14.83 -14.47
C PRO A 122 2.00 -15.58 -15.47
N ASP A 123 1.47 -15.87 -16.66
CA ASP A 123 2.16 -16.63 -17.71
C ASP A 123 2.92 -15.72 -18.70
N VAL A 124 2.78 -14.39 -18.58
CA VAL A 124 3.42 -13.39 -19.44
C VAL A 124 4.44 -12.58 -18.64
N PRO A 125 5.74 -12.68 -18.95
CA PRO A 125 6.76 -11.89 -18.27
C PRO A 125 6.53 -10.38 -18.45
N GLY A 126 6.62 -9.63 -17.34
CA GLY A 126 6.60 -8.17 -17.39
C GLY A 126 7.89 -7.60 -17.96
N THR A 127 7.81 -6.41 -18.55
CA THR A 127 8.96 -5.69 -19.12
C THR A 127 9.37 -4.48 -18.29
N ASP A 128 8.41 -3.90 -17.54
CA ASP A 128 8.59 -2.71 -16.72
C ASP A 128 7.54 -2.66 -15.60
N LEU A 129 7.48 -1.56 -14.85
CA LEU A 129 6.49 -1.33 -13.78
C LEU A 129 5.24 -0.55 -14.23
N VAL A 130 5.09 -0.27 -15.52
CA VAL A 130 3.91 0.45 -16.05
C VAL A 130 2.60 -0.25 -15.66
N PRO A 131 2.44 -1.58 -15.79
CA PRO A 131 1.22 -2.26 -15.35
C PRO A 131 0.89 -2.05 -13.86
N LEU A 132 1.90 -2.02 -12.99
CA LEU A 132 1.71 -1.76 -11.57
C LEU A 132 1.19 -0.35 -11.32
N PHE A 133 1.84 0.66 -11.89
CA PHE A 133 1.44 2.05 -11.68
C PHE A 133 0.08 2.36 -12.31
N ASP A 134 -0.22 1.83 -13.48
CA ASP A 134 -1.54 2.00 -14.11
C ASP A 134 -2.65 1.35 -13.27
N THR A 135 -2.41 0.18 -12.72
CA THR A 135 -3.36 -0.49 -11.82
C THR A 135 -3.56 0.32 -10.52
N LEU A 136 -2.49 0.85 -9.92
CA LEU A 136 -2.60 1.69 -8.74
C LEU A 136 -3.46 2.94 -9.01
N LEU A 137 -3.22 3.63 -10.12
CA LEU A 137 -3.98 4.84 -10.48
C LEU A 137 -5.44 4.56 -10.83
N SER A 138 -5.76 3.41 -11.40
CA SER A 138 -7.14 3.04 -11.74
C SER A 138 -7.94 2.52 -10.54
N THR A 139 -7.27 1.88 -9.58
CA THR A 139 -7.93 1.22 -8.44
C THR A 139 -8.01 2.12 -7.20
N ILE A 140 -6.94 2.86 -6.90
CA ILE A 140 -6.87 3.68 -5.69
C ILE A 140 -7.36 5.09 -6.00
N LYS A 141 -8.47 5.47 -5.38
CA LYS A 141 -9.04 6.82 -5.54
C LYS A 141 -8.10 7.87 -4.93
N PRO A 142 -8.03 9.06 -5.53
CA PRO A 142 -7.29 10.18 -4.93
C PRO A 142 -7.91 10.59 -3.58
N PRO A 143 -7.16 11.28 -2.72
CA PRO A 143 -7.71 11.82 -1.48
C PRO A 143 -8.84 12.81 -1.80
N GLU A 144 -9.93 12.71 -1.06
CA GLU A 144 -11.02 13.69 -1.08
C GLU A 144 -10.70 14.80 -0.09
N GLY A 145 -11.02 16.04 -0.45
CA GLY A 145 -10.83 17.22 0.40
C GLY A 145 -11.13 18.50 -0.36
N ASP A 146 -11.44 19.56 0.38
CA ASP A 146 -11.69 20.89 -0.18
C ASP A 146 -10.44 21.77 0.03
N PRO A 147 -9.72 22.15 -1.05
CA PRO A 147 -8.53 22.99 -0.94
C PRO A 147 -8.85 24.43 -0.51
N GLU A 148 -10.09 24.91 -0.67
CA GLU A 148 -10.52 26.25 -0.30
C GLU A 148 -11.01 26.32 1.17
N ALA A 149 -11.21 25.16 1.81
CA ALA A 149 -11.58 25.11 3.22
C ALA A 149 -10.41 25.47 4.14
N PRO A 150 -10.65 25.80 5.41
CA PRO A 150 -9.60 25.98 6.40
C PRO A 150 -8.68 24.77 6.48
N PHE A 151 -7.37 25.03 6.67
CA PHE A 151 -6.37 23.96 6.79
C PHE A 151 -6.72 23.00 7.92
N GLN A 152 -6.79 21.71 7.60
CA GLN A 152 -7.04 20.64 8.54
C GLN A 152 -6.12 19.46 8.24
N MET A 153 -5.29 19.09 9.23
CA MET A 153 -4.36 17.97 9.12
C MET A 153 -4.50 17.03 10.32
N LEU A 154 -4.64 15.74 10.05
CA LEU A 154 -4.54 14.70 11.08
C LEU A 154 -3.07 14.28 11.20
N VAL A 155 -2.43 14.65 12.33
CA VAL A 155 -1.07 14.20 12.64
C VAL A 155 -1.15 12.78 13.21
N SER A 156 -0.58 11.82 12.51
CA SER A 156 -0.58 10.39 12.86
C SER A 156 0.72 9.93 13.50
N SER A 157 1.83 10.62 13.21
CA SER A 157 3.14 10.32 13.78
C SER A 157 3.91 11.62 14.06
N VAL A 158 4.76 11.58 15.04
CA VAL A 158 5.66 12.70 15.40
C VAL A 158 7.09 12.20 15.35
N ASP A 159 7.94 12.93 14.66
CA ASP A 159 9.38 12.72 14.62
C ASP A 159 10.10 13.92 15.21
N TYR A 160 11.39 13.81 15.41
CA TYR A 160 12.23 14.88 15.94
C TYR A 160 13.56 14.94 15.19
N ASN A 161 13.96 16.14 14.85
CA ASN A 161 15.27 16.41 14.26
C ASN A 161 15.92 17.57 15.03
N ASP A 162 17.20 17.44 15.36
CA ASP A 162 17.92 18.42 16.18
C ASP A 162 17.97 19.82 15.53
N PHE A 163 17.84 19.91 14.22
CA PHE A 163 17.92 21.16 13.46
C PHE A 163 16.55 21.85 13.31
N VAL A 164 15.48 21.09 13.00
CA VAL A 164 14.13 21.64 12.76
C VAL A 164 13.17 21.43 13.92
N GLY A 165 13.57 20.67 14.95
CA GLY A 165 12.73 20.38 16.10
C GLY A 165 11.71 19.26 15.84
N ARG A 166 10.48 19.44 16.34
CA ARG A 166 9.40 18.46 16.20
C ARG A 166 8.81 18.49 14.79
N ILE A 167 8.65 17.30 14.21
CA ILE A 167 8.10 17.09 12.87
C ILE A 167 6.78 16.33 13.00
N GLY A 168 5.68 16.94 12.58
CA GLY A 168 4.39 16.24 12.46
C GLY A 168 4.26 15.59 11.09
N ILE A 169 3.97 14.30 11.09
CA ILE A 169 3.71 13.52 9.86
C ILE A 169 2.24 13.11 9.87
N GLY A 170 1.52 13.42 8.78
CA GLY A 170 0.10 13.12 8.74
C GLY A 170 -0.54 13.41 7.39
N ARG A 171 -1.87 13.33 7.37
CA ARG A 171 -2.69 13.57 6.18
C ARG A 171 -3.40 14.92 6.28
N ILE A 172 -3.23 15.74 5.25
CA ILE A 172 -4.06 16.94 5.03
C ILE A 172 -5.44 16.47 4.57
N GLN A 173 -6.48 16.85 5.29
CA GLN A 173 -7.86 16.52 4.97
C GLN A 173 -8.53 17.63 4.19
N ASN A 174 -8.26 18.89 4.55
CA ASN A 174 -8.78 20.08 3.88
C ASN A 174 -7.75 21.19 3.87
N GLY A 175 -7.94 22.15 2.97
CA GLY A 175 -7.04 23.30 2.84
C GLY A 175 -5.72 22.96 2.19
N VAL A 176 -4.81 23.92 2.21
CA VAL A 176 -3.47 23.83 1.60
C VAL A 176 -2.44 24.25 2.64
N ALA A 177 -1.37 23.47 2.76
CA ALA A 177 -0.19 23.85 3.52
C ALA A 177 0.87 24.46 2.58
N LYS A 178 1.40 25.63 2.91
CA LYS A 178 2.51 26.24 2.17
C LYS A 178 3.75 26.26 3.03
N VAL A 179 4.89 26.11 2.39
CA VAL A 179 6.20 26.22 3.06
C VAL A 179 6.39 27.63 3.60
N GLY A 180 6.68 27.75 4.91
CA GLY A 180 6.93 29.02 5.58
C GLY A 180 5.69 29.75 6.11
N GLU A 181 4.50 29.13 6.06
CA GLU A 181 3.31 29.59 6.79
C GLU A 181 3.40 29.12 8.27
N GLU A 182 2.96 29.99 9.21
CA GLU A 182 2.80 29.69 10.64
C GLU A 182 1.37 29.26 10.97
#